data_8d2dd3ddc0e87e00ae0715ebb1b8c358
#
_entry.id   8d2dd3ddc0e87e00ae0715ebb1b8c358
#
_cell.length_a   1.000
_cell.length_b   1.000
_cell.length_c   1.000
_cell.angle_alpha   90.00
_cell.angle_beta   90.00
_cell.angle_gamma   90.00
#
_symmetry.space_group_name_H-M   'P 1'
#
loop_
_entity.id
_entity.type
_entity.pdbx_description
1 polymer ?
#
loop_
_entity_poly.entity_id
_entity_poly.type
_entity_poly.pdbx_seq_one_letter_code
_entity_poly.pdbx_strand_id
1 'polypeptide(L)'
;NTCEDIVDIKKEVDLPVIGIIKSVYDDSDVYITPTMKEIDALAATGVEIIALNATDRPRPNGLDLDTLFKEARAKYPNQLFMADCSCYEDCKHAAEIGFDLVGTTLCGYTAKTKGTAIPNYDLLSRITTELNVPVIAEGGVWERGQLQKVFSYPVHAAVIGTAITRPRDITRRFVEAIS
;
A
#
# COMPACT_ATOMS: atom_id res chain seq x y z
N ASN A 1 11.85 -8.35 0.31
CA ASN A 1 11.21 -7.84 -0.91
C ASN A 1 12.29 -7.24 -1.79
N THR A 2 12.68 -7.98 -2.80
CA THR A 2 13.70 -7.59 -3.79
C THR A 2 13.07 -7.60 -5.18
N CYS A 3 13.72 -6.96 -6.14
CA CYS A 3 13.31 -7.05 -7.55
C CYS A 3 13.38 -8.50 -8.06
N GLU A 4 14.31 -9.30 -7.53
CA GLU A 4 14.45 -10.73 -7.86
C GLU A 4 13.22 -11.52 -7.43
N ASP A 5 12.68 -11.28 -6.22
CA ASP A 5 11.43 -11.91 -5.75
C ASP A 5 10.27 -11.64 -6.72
N ILE A 6 10.15 -10.40 -7.23
CA ILE A 6 9.10 -10.03 -8.20
C ILE A 6 9.26 -10.82 -9.50
N VAL A 7 10.49 -10.85 -10.03
CA VAL A 7 10.80 -11.56 -11.29
C VAL A 7 10.51 -13.06 -11.14
N ASP A 8 10.85 -13.66 -10.00
CA ASP A 8 10.61 -15.08 -9.76
C ASP A 8 9.13 -15.38 -9.56
N ILE A 9 8.40 -14.56 -8.80
CA ILE A 9 6.94 -14.70 -8.66
C ILE A 9 6.24 -14.64 -10.04
N LYS A 10 6.63 -13.69 -10.89
CA LYS A 10 6.03 -13.53 -12.23
C LYS A 10 6.29 -14.71 -13.18
N LYS A 11 7.28 -15.57 -12.91
CA LYS A 11 7.49 -16.82 -13.65
C LYS A 11 6.51 -17.92 -13.24
N GLU A 12 6.06 -17.89 -11.99
CA GLU A 12 5.24 -18.94 -11.40
C GLU A 12 3.74 -18.64 -11.43
N VAL A 13 3.33 -17.36 -11.55
CA VAL A 13 1.92 -16.96 -11.53
C VAL A 13 1.59 -16.00 -12.67
N ASP A 14 0.43 -16.22 -13.30
CA ASP A 14 -0.14 -15.34 -14.32
C ASP A 14 -1.20 -14.43 -13.68
N LEU A 15 -0.75 -13.63 -12.72
CA LEU A 15 -1.57 -12.66 -11.99
C LEU A 15 -0.86 -11.30 -11.95
N PRO A 16 -1.60 -10.19 -11.92
CA PRO A 16 -1.01 -8.88 -11.70
C PRO A 16 -0.28 -8.83 -10.34
N VAL A 17 0.94 -8.32 -10.35
CA VAL A 17 1.78 -8.19 -9.15
C VAL A 17 1.83 -6.72 -8.72
N ILE A 18 1.64 -6.47 -7.43
CA ILE A 18 1.91 -5.17 -6.81
C ILE A 18 3.31 -5.21 -6.21
N GLY A 19 4.21 -4.41 -6.74
CA GLY A 19 5.61 -4.32 -6.31
C GLY A 19 5.89 -3.14 -5.41
N ILE A 20 6.71 -3.38 -4.38
CA ILE A 20 7.28 -2.36 -3.49
C ILE A 20 8.76 -2.64 -3.24
N ILE A 21 9.52 -1.58 -2.97
CA ILE A 21 10.85 -1.68 -2.35
C ILE A 21 10.82 -0.91 -1.04
N LYS A 22 11.26 -1.55 0.04
CA LYS A 22 11.44 -0.89 1.34
C LYS A 22 12.88 -0.43 1.48
N SER A 23 13.07 0.89 1.53
CA SER A 23 14.36 1.55 1.75
C SER A 23 14.26 2.52 2.91
N VAL A 24 15.21 2.47 3.82
CA VAL A 24 15.30 3.38 4.96
C VAL A 24 16.31 4.48 4.64
N TYR A 25 15.93 5.72 4.88
CA TYR A 25 16.75 6.91 4.74
C TYR A 25 16.80 7.64 6.08
N ASP A 26 17.95 8.16 6.47
CA ASP A 26 18.15 8.78 7.79
C ASP A 26 17.35 10.06 7.99
N ASP A 27 16.95 10.71 6.90
CA ASP A 27 16.24 11.99 6.87
C ASP A 27 14.73 11.86 6.61
N SER A 28 14.17 10.63 6.59
CA SER A 28 12.76 10.41 6.23
C SER A 28 12.14 9.17 6.90
N ASP A 29 10.91 9.32 7.37
CA ASP A 29 10.06 8.20 7.84
C ASP A 29 9.35 7.47 6.68
N VAL A 30 9.47 7.94 5.45
CA VAL A 30 8.91 7.32 4.26
C VAL A 30 9.84 6.21 3.79
N TYR A 31 9.37 4.96 3.85
CA TYR A 31 10.21 3.79 3.55
C TYR A 31 9.65 2.87 2.46
N ILE A 32 8.39 3.06 2.02
CA ILE A 32 7.80 2.27 0.92
C ILE A 32 8.02 3.03 -0.38
N THR A 33 8.87 2.51 -1.24
CA THR A 33 9.20 3.06 -2.56
C THR A 33 9.41 4.59 -2.50
N PRO A 34 10.39 5.06 -1.69
CA PRO A 34 10.44 6.47 -1.27
C PRO A 34 10.93 7.44 -2.35
N THR A 35 11.67 6.97 -3.36
CA THR A 35 12.30 7.84 -4.37
C THR A 35 12.17 7.26 -5.78
N MET A 36 12.58 8.05 -6.79
CA MET A 36 12.66 7.58 -8.18
C MET A 36 13.59 6.39 -8.36
N LYS A 37 14.62 6.22 -7.53
CA LYS A 37 15.52 5.08 -7.57
C LYS A 37 14.78 3.75 -7.38
N GLU A 38 13.87 3.68 -6.39
CA GLU A 38 13.06 2.48 -6.13
C GLU A 38 12.00 2.30 -7.22
N ILE A 39 11.39 3.38 -7.71
CA ILE A 39 10.43 3.33 -8.82
C ILE A 39 11.09 2.78 -10.08
N ASP A 40 12.27 3.26 -10.44
CA ASP A 40 13.04 2.80 -11.60
C ASP A 40 13.39 1.31 -11.51
N ALA A 41 13.84 0.87 -10.33
CA ALA A 41 14.16 -0.52 -10.09
C ALA A 41 12.94 -1.43 -10.22
N LEU A 42 11.79 -1.01 -9.70
CA LEU A 42 10.52 -1.74 -9.84
C LEU A 42 10.04 -1.78 -11.30
N ALA A 43 10.05 -0.65 -11.99
CA ALA A 43 9.64 -0.59 -13.39
C ALA A 43 10.48 -1.53 -14.28
N ALA A 44 11.78 -1.67 -14.00
CA ALA A 44 12.67 -2.57 -14.71
C ALA A 44 12.31 -4.07 -14.55
N THR A 45 11.53 -4.45 -13.52
CA THR A 45 11.05 -5.84 -13.34
C THR A 45 9.87 -6.19 -14.23
N GLY A 46 9.22 -5.18 -14.83
CA GLY A 46 7.96 -5.36 -15.56
C GLY A 46 6.77 -5.64 -14.66
N VAL A 47 6.84 -5.24 -13.38
CA VAL A 47 5.70 -5.36 -12.43
C VAL A 47 4.51 -4.53 -12.92
N GLU A 48 3.30 -5.05 -12.76
CA GLU A 48 2.09 -4.40 -13.29
C GLU A 48 1.74 -3.15 -12.50
N ILE A 49 1.88 -3.18 -11.17
CA ILE A 49 1.51 -2.08 -10.28
C ILE A 49 2.69 -1.75 -9.38
N ILE A 50 3.09 -0.50 -9.36
CA ILE A 50 4.09 0.02 -8.40
C ILE A 50 3.35 0.72 -7.26
N ALA A 51 3.49 0.20 -6.04
CA ALA A 51 2.95 0.88 -4.87
C ALA A 51 4.02 1.73 -4.18
N LEU A 52 3.62 2.92 -3.75
CA LEU A 52 4.48 3.84 -3.03
C LEU A 52 3.74 4.57 -1.93
N ASN A 53 4.48 4.95 -0.89
CA ASN A 53 3.93 5.76 0.19
C ASN A 53 3.30 7.04 -0.36
N ALA A 54 2.07 7.32 -0.01
CA ALA A 54 1.34 8.51 -0.46
C ALA A 54 0.80 9.34 0.71
N THR A 55 1.54 9.36 1.82
CA THR A 55 1.24 10.23 2.95
C THR A 55 1.88 11.62 2.77
N ASP A 56 1.44 12.59 3.58
CA ASP A 56 1.95 13.96 3.62
C ASP A 56 3.35 14.10 4.26
N ARG A 57 3.98 12.98 4.67
CA ARG A 57 5.31 12.97 5.28
C ARG A 57 6.39 13.35 4.25
N PRO A 58 7.39 14.15 4.65
CA PRO A 58 8.50 14.49 3.77
C PRO A 58 9.30 13.23 3.40
N ARG A 59 9.63 13.13 2.12
CA ARG A 59 10.47 12.07 1.56
C ARG A 59 11.94 12.39 1.73
N PRO A 60 12.84 11.44 1.42
CA PRO A 60 14.28 11.72 1.45
C PRO A 60 14.62 12.99 0.66
N ASN A 61 15.58 13.76 1.20
CA ASN A 61 16.00 15.07 0.67
C ASN A 61 14.88 16.13 0.63
N GLY A 62 13.85 16.00 1.47
CA GLY A 62 12.73 16.94 1.54
C GLY A 62 11.82 16.95 0.31
N LEU A 63 11.89 15.92 -0.52
CA LEU A 63 11.04 15.78 -1.70
C LEU A 63 9.58 15.56 -1.29
N ASP A 64 8.64 16.25 -1.93
CA ASP A 64 7.21 16.03 -1.74
C ASP A 64 6.64 14.94 -2.68
N LEU A 65 5.44 14.47 -2.36
CA LEU A 65 4.77 13.42 -3.13
C LEU A 65 4.45 13.87 -4.55
N ASP A 66 3.96 15.10 -4.71
CA ASP A 66 3.48 15.62 -5.99
C ASP A 66 4.62 15.72 -7.00
N THR A 67 5.77 16.23 -6.56
CA THR A 67 6.97 16.33 -7.39
C THR A 67 7.46 14.95 -7.80
N LEU A 68 7.56 14.00 -6.87
CA LEU A 68 7.97 12.63 -7.17
C LEU A 68 6.99 11.96 -8.14
N PHE A 69 5.69 12.06 -7.87
CA PHE A 69 4.69 11.37 -8.68
C PHE A 69 4.58 11.96 -10.09
N LYS A 70 4.69 13.28 -10.22
CA LYS A 70 4.75 13.94 -11.52
C LYS A 70 5.93 13.46 -12.37
N GLU A 71 7.11 13.32 -11.76
CA GLU A 71 8.29 12.76 -12.43
C GLU A 71 8.08 11.30 -12.83
N ALA A 72 7.58 10.48 -11.90
CA ALA A 72 7.29 9.07 -12.13
C ALA A 72 6.27 8.86 -13.26
N ARG A 73 5.18 9.61 -13.26
CA ARG A 73 4.14 9.53 -14.29
C ARG A 73 4.67 10.02 -15.66
N ALA A 74 5.48 11.06 -15.69
CA ALA A 74 6.10 11.54 -16.93
C ALA A 74 7.06 10.50 -17.53
N LYS A 75 7.84 9.81 -16.69
CA LYS A 75 8.80 8.79 -17.12
C LYS A 75 8.11 7.46 -17.50
N TYR A 76 7.05 7.09 -16.79
CA TYR A 76 6.33 5.84 -16.95
C TYR A 76 4.82 6.07 -17.19
N PRO A 77 4.42 6.62 -18.34
CA PRO A 77 3.03 7.06 -18.56
C PRO A 77 1.99 5.92 -18.55
N ASN A 78 2.40 4.68 -18.85
CA ASN A 78 1.53 3.51 -18.90
C ASN A 78 1.64 2.61 -17.66
N GLN A 79 2.52 2.93 -16.70
CA GLN A 79 2.66 2.19 -15.46
C GLN A 79 1.48 2.46 -14.54
N LEU A 80 0.90 1.40 -13.96
CA LEU A 80 -0.08 1.57 -12.90
C LEU A 80 0.62 1.87 -11.57
N PHE A 81 0.12 2.89 -10.87
CA PHE A 81 0.61 3.30 -9.56
C PHE A 81 -0.47 3.19 -8.50
N MET A 82 -0.13 2.54 -7.39
CA MET A 82 -0.98 2.45 -6.21
C MET A 82 -0.43 3.36 -5.10
N ALA A 83 -1.32 4.14 -4.50
CA ALA A 83 -1.00 4.99 -3.36
C ALA A 83 -1.18 4.25 -2.04
N ASP A 84 -0.10 4.04 -1.26
CA ASP A 84 -0.18 3.54 0.11
C ASP A 84 -0.51 4.68 1.06
N CYS A 85 -1.78 4.74 1.49
CA CYS A 85 -2.38 5.82 2.25
C CYS A 85 -2.60 5.44 3.71
N SER A 86 -2.60 6.44 4.61
CA SER A 86 -2.88 6.26 6.03
C SER A 86 -4.28 6.72 6.44
N CYS A 87 -4.85 7.70 5.75
CA CYS A 87 -6.14 8.32 6.07
C CYS A 87 -6.89 8.75 4.81
N TYR A 88 -8.09 9.29 5.00
CA TYR A 88 -8.92 9.77 3.90
C TYR A 88 -8.26 10.88 3.08
N GLU A 89 -7.61 11.83 3.74
CA GLU A 89 -6.95 12.97 3.11
C GLU A 89 -5.82 12.51 2.17
N ASP A 90 -5.05 11.49 2.58
CA ASP A 90 -4.02 10.88 1.74
C ASP A 90 -4.64 10.24 0.49
N CYS A 91 -5.73 9.45 0.66
CA CYS A 91 -6.42 8.80 -0.45
C CYS A 91 -7.01 9.82 -1.43
N LYS A 92 -7.63 10.87 -0.91
CA LYS A 92 -8.22 11.95 -1.71
C LYS A 92 -7.14 12.66 -2.53
N HIS A 93 -6.06 13.07 -1.88
CA HIS A 93 -4.94 13.73 -2.55
C HIS A 93 -4.32 12.85 -3.63
N ALA A 94 -4.07 11.58 -3.32
CA ALA A 94 -3.55 10.62 -4.30
C ALA A 94 -4.46 10.49 -5.54
N ALA A 95 -5.79 10.40 -5.33
CA ALA A 95 -6.75 10.36 -6.43
C ALA A 95 -6.72 11.65 -7.27
N GLU A 96 -6.61 12.82 -6.62
CA GLU A 96 -6.55 14.13 -7.29
C GLU A 96 -5.30 14.31 -8.14
N ILE A 97 -4.14 13.80 -7.70
CA ILE A 97 -2.90 13.89 -8.48
C ILE A 97 -2.72 12.77 -9.52
N GLY A 98 -3.66 11.82 -9.58
CA GLY A 98 -3.78 10.85 -10.68
C GLY A 98 -3.17 9.47 -10.42
N PHE A 99 -3.14 9.00 -9.17
CA PHE A 99 -2.89 7.59 -8.89
C PHE A 99 -4.00 6.70 -9.45
N ASP A 100 -3.64 5.52 -9.93
CA ASP A 100 -4.57 4.57 -10.53
C ASP A 100 -5.35 3.74 -9.50
N LEU A 101 -4.76 3.56 -8.30
CA LEU A 101 -5.35 2.84 -7.16
C LEU A 101 -4.97 3.52 -5.85
N VAL A 102 -5.84 3.38 -4.83
CA VAL A 102 -5.51 3.79 -3.45
C VAL A 102 -5.63 2.59 -2.51
N GLY A 103 -4.69 2.46 -1.59
CA GLY A 103 -4.64 1.40 -0.59
C GLY A 103 -4.65 1.95 0.84
N THR A 104 -5.26 1.21 1.78
CA THR A 104 -5.30 1.57 3.21
C THR A 104 -4.09 1.05 4.00
N THR A 105 -3.01 0.73 3.30
CA THR A 105 -1.79 0.06 3.78
C THR A 105 -1.18 0.68 5.02
N LEU A 106 -1.16 2.01 5.10
CA LEU A 106 -0.50 2.75 6.17
C LEU A 106 -1.46 3.21 7.29
N CYS A 107 -2.75 2.84 7.24
CA CYS A 107 -3.70 3.12 8.31
C CYS A 107 -3.25 2.42 9.61
N GLY A 108 -3.10 3.19 10.68
CA GLY A 108 -2.57 2.72 11.96
C GLY A 108 -1.04 2.77 12.08
N TYR A 109 -0.32 3.00 10.97
CA TYR A 109 1.16 2.95 10.94
C TYR A 109 1.84 4.32 10.80
N THR A 110 1.08 5.42 10.87
CA THR A 110 1.62 6.78 10.89
C THR A 110 1.34 7.45 12.22
N ALA A 111 2.08 8.50 12.58
CA ALA A 111 1.80 9.27 13.79
C ALA A 111 0.35 9.81 13.82
N LYS A 112 -0.17 10.20 12.66
CA LYS A 112 -1.52 10.72 12.45
C LYS A 112 -2.61 9.68 12.71
N THR A 113 -2.34 8.40 12.44
CA THR A 113 -3.33 7.31 12.53
C THR A 113 -2.99 6.27 13.58
N LYS A 114 -1.98 6.51 14.41
CA LYS A 114 -1.56 5.62 15.49
C LYS A 114 -2.72 5.34 16.45
N GLY A 115 -3.00 4.05 16.70
CA GLY A 115 -4.10 3.61 17.57
C GLY A 115 -5.46 3.50 16.87
N THR A 116 -5.56 3.82 15.60
CA THR A 116 -6.77 3.55 14.81
C THR A 116 -6.99 2.05 14.68
N ALA A 117 -8.23 1.62 14.90
CA ALA A 117 -8.61 0.22 14.70
C ALA A 117 -8.47 -0.18 13.22
N ILE A 118 -7.90 -1.36 12.97
CA ILE A 118 -7.74 -1.96 11.65
C ILE A 118 -8.34 -3.38 11.61
N PRO A 119 -9.05 -3.79 10.54
CA PRO A 119 -9.41 -2.99 9.36
C PRO A 119 -10.24 -1.76 9.71
N ASN A 120 -9.93 -0.61 9.08
CA ASN A 120 -10.69 0.61 9.31
C ASN A 120 -11.91 0.68 8.36
N TYR A 121 -13.04 0.20 8.82
CA TYR A 121 -14.26 0.12 8.02
C TYR A 121 -14.87 1.49 7.71
N ASP A 122 -14.71 2.47 8.61
CA ASP A 122 -15.20 3.83 8.38
C ASP A 122 -14.40 4.50 7.25
N LEU A 123 -13.09 4.32 7.24
CA LEU A 123 -12.24 4.77 6.13
C LEU A 123 -12.65 4.09 4.82
N LEU A 124 -12.82 2.76 4.82
CA LEU A 124 -13.25 2.01 3.63
C LEU A 124 -14.59 2.52 3.11
N SER A 125 -15.59 2.69 4.00
CA SER A 125 -16.90 3.21 3.64
C SER A 125 -16.77 4.58 2.94
N ARG A 126 -15.97 5.46 3.50
CA ARG A 126 -15.83 6.83 3.01
C ARG A 126 -15.10 6.89 1.66
N ILE A 127 -13.94 6.24 1.54
CA ILE A 127 -13.15 6.31 0.30
C ILE A 127 -13.82 5.60 -0.86
N THR A 128 -14.57 4.51 -0.62
CA THR A 128 -15.29 3.78 -1.68
C THR A 128 -16.56 4.47 -2.15
N THR A 129 -17.09 5.42 -1.38
CA THR A 129 -18.30 6.19 -1.75
C THR A 129 -17.99 7.57 -2.29
N GLU A 130 -16.93 8.21 -1.82
CA GLU A 130 -16.61 9.60 -2.14
C GLU A 130 -15.53 9.75 -3.22
N LEU A 131 -14.68 8.73 -3.43
CA LEU A 131 -13.60 8.79 -4.41
C LEU A 131 -13.90 7.92 -5.63
N ASN A 132 -13.59 8.43 -6.81
CA ASN A 132 -13.74 7.69 -8.07
C ASN A 132 -12.39 7.04 -8.47
N VAL A 133 -11.89 6.14 -7.61
CA VAL A 133 -10.64 5.41 -7.82
C VAL A 133 -10.79 4.00 -7.24
N PRO A 134 -10.23 2.94 -7.87
CA PRO A 134 -10.23 1.60 -7.30
C PRO A 134 -9.54 1.55 -5.94
N VAL A 135 -10.18 0.91 -4.95
CA VAL A 135 -9.71 0.83 -3.57
C VAL A 135 -9.18 -0.56 -3.26
N ILE A 136 -7.97 -0.64 -2.74
CA ILE A 136 -7.36 -1.86 -2.20
C ILE A 136 -7.44 -1.79 -0.67
N ALA A 137 -8.22 -2.69 -0.07
CA ALA A 137 -8.30 -2.78 1.38
C ALA A 137 -7.10 -3.56 1.93
N GLU A 138 -6.25 -2.92 2.72
CA GLU A 138 -5.08 -3.54 3.34
C GLU A 138 -4.97 -3.14 4.81
N GLY A 139 -4.52 -4.09 5.63
CA GLY A 139 -4.24 -3.89 7.05
C GLY A 139 -5.27 -4.50 7.99
N GLY A 140 -4.80 -5.31 8.94
CA GLY A 140 -5.58 -5.82 10.07
C GLY A 140 -6.60 -6.93 9.77
N VAL A 141 -6.62 -7.49 8.57
CA VAL A 141 -7.48 -8.63 8.25
C VAL A 141 -6.83 -9.91 8.74
N TRP A 142 -7.41 -10.51 9.80
CA TRP A 142 -6.96 -11.74 10.41
C TRP A 142 -7.98 -12.88 10.29
N GLU A 143 -9.24 -12.56 10.07
CA GLU A 143 -10.35 -13.51 10.15
C GLU A 143 -11.22 -13.43 8.90
N ARG A 144 -11.83 -14.58 8.56
CA ARG A 144 -12.73 -14.68 7.40
C ARG A 144 -13.91 -13.69 7.49
N GLY A 145 -14.46 -13.50 8.69
CA GLY A 145 -15.56 -12.56 8.92
C GLY A 145 -15.15 -11.10 8.64
N GLN A 146 -13.91 -10.73 8.99
CA GLN A 146 -13.37 -9.40 8.66
C GLN A 146 -13.23 -9.23 7.13
N LEU A 147 -12.73 -10.25 6.43
CA LEU A 147 -12.63 -10.23 4.97
C LEU A 147 -14.01 -10.12 4.31
N GLN A 148 -15.00 -10.90 4.78
CA GLN A 148 -16.38 -10.79 4.29
C GLN A 148 -16.94 -9.37 4.48
N LYS A 149 -16.66 -8.76 5.65
CA LYS A 149 -17.06 -7.37 5.91
C LYS A 149 -16.33 -6.37 5.03
N VAL A 150 -15.04 -6.55 4.75
CA VAL A 150 -14.29 -5.72 3.79
C VAL A 150 -14.97 -5.74 2.42
N PHE A 151 -15.35 -6.92 1.92
CA PHE A 151 -16.02 -7.07 0.63
C PHE A 151 -17.52 -6.69 0.64
N SER A 152 -18.08 -6.28 1.79
CA SER A 152 -19.39 -5.61 1.81
C SER A 152 -19.32 -4.14 1.35
N TYR A 153 -18.11 -3.57 1.28
CA TYR A 153 -17.84 -2.28 0.63
C TYR A 153 -17.41 -2.52 -0.83
N PRO A 154 -17.61 -1.57 -1.73
CA PRO A 154 -17.20 -1.73 -3.14
C PRO A 154 -15.68 -1.57 -3.32
N VAL A 155 -14.89 -2.36 -2.60
CA VAL A 155 -13.45 -2.45 -2.78
C VAL A 155 -13.11 -3.26 -4.03
N HIS A 156 -12.01 -2.90 -4.69
CA HIS A 156 -11.53 -3.64 -5.86
C HIS A 156 -10.86 -4.97 -5.47
N ALA A 157 -10.05 -4.94 -4.41
CA ALA A 157 -9.38 -6.12 -3.86
C ALA A 157 -9.02 -5.93 -2.38
N ALA A 158 -8.55 -7.00 -1.75
CA ALA A 158 -8.01 -6.98 -0.39
C ALA A 158 -6.64 -7.64 -0.33
N VAL A 159 -5.71 -7.03 0.44
CA VAL A 159 -4.39 -7.59 0.72
C VAL A 159 -4.35 -8.13 2.14
N ILE A 160 -3.97 -9.42 2.27
CA ILE A 160 -3.80 -10.09 3.56
C ILE A 160 -2.35 -10.53 3.68
N GLY A 161 -1.57 -9.80 4.46
CA GLY A 161 -0.15 -10.07 4.67
C GLY A 161 0.10 -10.95 5.90
N THR A 162 0.16 -10.33 7.08
CA THR A 162 0.62 -10.94 8.33
C THR A 162 -0.10 -12.24 8.68
N ALA A 163 -1.42 -12.32 8.48
CA ALA A 163 -2.23 -13.49 8.78
C ALA A 163 -1.92 -14.73 7.89
N ILE A 164 -1.19 -14.54 6.78
CA ILE A 164 -0.83 -15.61 5.84
C ILE A 164 0.68 -15.84 5.84
N THR A 165 1.50 -14.78 5.86
CA THR A 165 2.92 -14.86 5.53
C THR A 165 3.85 -14.70 6.73
N ARG A 166 3.33 -14.51 7.97
CA ARG A 166 4.15 -14.33 9.18
C ARG A 166 3.89 -15.42 10.23
N PRO A 167 4.50 -16.60 10.09
CA PRO A 167 4.30 -17.72 11.03
C PRO A 167 4.50 -17.35 12.50
N ARG A 168 5.51 -16.51 12.81
CA ARG A 168 5.76 -16.03 14.17
C ARG A 168 4.57 -15.27 14.76
N ASP A 169 3.98 -14.37 13.99
CA ASP A 169 2.86 -13.54 14.48
C ASP A 169 1.56 -14.37 14.55
N ILE A 170 1.39 -15.31 13.63
CA ILE A 170 0.29 -16.29 13.65
C ILE A 170 0.42 -17.16 14.91
N THR A 171 1.60 -17.73 15.18
CA THR A 171 1.85 -18.56 16.37
C THR A 171 1.60 -17.78 17.66
N ARG A 172 2.10 -16.54 17.77
CA ARG A 172 1.88 -15.68 18.93
C ARG A 172 0.40 -15.53 19.23
N ARG A 173 -0.43 -15.28 18.22
CA ARG A 173 -1.88 -15.13 18.37
C ARG A 173 -2.53 -16.36 18.99
N PHE A 174 -2.10 -17.56 18.60
CA PHE A 174 -2.61 -18.80 19.20
C PHE A 174 -2.15 -18.97 20.65
N VAL A 175 -0.90 -18.64 20.97
CA VAL A 175 -0.37 -18.71 22.33
C VAL A 175 -1.11 -17.74 23.26
N GLU A 176 -1.32 -16.50 22.82
CA GLU A 176 -2.07 -15.48 23.60
C GLU A 176 -3.53 -15.89 23.89
N ALA A 177 -4.11 -16.77 23.07
CA ALA A 177 -5.49 -17.25 23.30
C ALA A 177 -5.60 -18.26 24.45
N ILE A 178 -4.48 -18.81 24.94
CA ILE A 178 -4.43 -19.79 26.05
C ILE A 178 -3.64 -19.29 27.26
N SER A 179 -3.17 -18.05 27.24
CA SER A 179 -2.47 -17.34 28.32
C SER A 179 -3.45 -16.43 29.05
#